data_16439826a0240d7a0e51f19e065a148e
#
_entry.id   16439826a0240d7a0e51f19e065a148e
#
_cell.length_a   1.000
_cell.length_b   1.000
_cell.length_c   1.000
_cell.angle_alpha   90.00
_cell.angle_beta   90.00
_cell.angle_gamma   90.00
#
_symmetry.space_group_name_H-M   'P 1'
#
loop_
_entity.id
_entity.type
_entity.pdbx_description
1 polymer ?
#
loop_
_entity_poly.entity_id
_entity_poly.type
_entity_poly.pdbx_seq_one_letter_code
_entity_poly.pdbx_strand_id
1 'polypeptide(L)'
;MKRKLVVASLWLIAPFLALAQDSSKIIAMENLWNRAELNNDAPAVRLLLADDFVMTVAEGTLYNKAQMIASVADKSYRPDILQSTDMVVHSYGSTAVVTGAYYEKGTDKGKSWERRGRFTDTWMNLQGRWQCIASHFSVKPK
;
A
#
# COMPACT_ATOMS: atom_id res chain seq x y z
N MET A 1 9.38 0.71 60.73
CA MET A 1 9.09 1.45 59.47
C MET A 1 8.99 0.45 58.32
N LYS A 2 7.78 0.15 57.83
CA LYS A 2 7.55 -0.79 56.73
C LYS A 2 7.48 0.04 55.42
N ARG A 3 8.49 -0.11 54.55
CA ARG A 3 8.49 0.49 53.20
C ARG A 3 7.50 -0.28 52.31
N LYS A 4 6.42 0.38 51.91
CA LYS A 4 5.51 -0.15 50.88
C LYS A 4 6.17 0.08 49.52
N LEU A 5 6.52 -1.01 48.80
CA LEU A 5 6.86 -0.95 47.40
C LEU A 5 5.60 -0.63 46.58
N VAL A 6 5.61 0.51 45.92
CA VAL A 6 4.62 0.84 44.89
C VAL A 6 5.13 0.23 43.56
N VAL A 7 4.58 -0.90 43.18
CA VAL A 7 4.78 -1.46 41.84
C VAL A 7 3.78 -0.74 40.92
N ALA A 8 4.25 0.28 40.23
CA ALA A 8 3.44 0.99 39.26
C ALA A 8 3.35 0.11 37.97
N SER A 9 2.13 -0.21 37.62
CA SER A 9 1.75 -1.04 36.48
C SER A 9 2.07 -0.36 35.16
N LEU A 10 3.12 -0.83 34.46
CA LEU A 10 3.56 -0.37 33.12
C LEU A 10 2.93 -1.19 31.97
N TRP A 11 1.72 -1.74 32.11
CA TRP A 11 1.17 -2.76 31.20
C TRP A 11 0.24 -2.24 30.10
N LEU A 12 -0.02 -0.92 29.97
CA LEU A 12 -1.00 -0.38 29.02
C LEU A 12 -0.44 0.33 27.78
N ILE A 13 0.88 0.45 27.64
CA ILE A 13 1.49 1.22 26.53
C ILE A 13 1.90 0.32 25.35
N ALA A 14 2.19 -0.94 25.58
CA ALA A 14 2.71 -1.86 24.56
C ALA A 14 1.82 -2.09 23.33
N PRO A 15 0.48 -2.29 23.44
CA PRO A 15 -0.36 -2.53 22.26
C PRO A 15 -0.50 -1.29 21.36
N PHE A 16 -0.52 -0.07 21.93
CA PHE A 16 -0.60 1.16 21.14
C PHE A 16 0.68 1.42 20.31
N LEU A 17 1.84 1.10 20.87
CA LEU A 17 3.12 1.23 20.15
C LEU A 17 3.22 0.24 18.98
N ALA A 18 2.73 -0.99 19.15
CA ALA A 18 2.73 -1.99 18.09
C ALA A 18 1.84 -1.59 16.90
N LEU A 19 0.63 -1.09 17.17
CA LEU A 19 -0.30 -0.62 16.13
C LEU A 19 0.26 0.59 15.36
N ALA A 20 0.89 1.54 16.04
CA ALA A 20 1.52 2.69 15.41
C ALA A 20 2.71 2.28 14.52
N GLN A 21 3.48 1.29 14.96
CA GLN A 21 4.61 0.75 14.20
C GLN A 21 4.15 0.04 12.94
N ASP A 22 3.09 -0.77 12.99
CA ASP A 22 2.52 -1.44 11.83
C ASP A 22 1.96 -0.44 10.82
N SER A 23 1.24 0.59 11.27
CA SER A 23 0.72 1.65 10.39
C SER A 23 1.82 2.37 9.64
N SER A 24 2.90 2.76 10.33
CA SER A 24 4.06 3.42 9.70
C SER A 24 4.75 2.51 8.68
N LYS A 25 4.86 1.22 8.99
CA LYS A 25 5.43 0.21 8.09
C LYS A 25 4.59 0.05 6.83
N ILE A 26 3.27 -0.02 6.95
CA ILE A 26 2.36 -0.15 5.81
C ILE A 26 2.44 1.08 4.91
N ILE A 27 2.42 2.30 5.46
CA ILE A 27 2.62 3.53 4.69
C ILE A 27 3.97 3.51 3.96
N ALA A 28 5.03 3.00 4.59
CA ALA A 28 6.33 2.86 3.94
C ALA A 28 6.29 1.86 2.76
N MET A 29 5.49 0.80 2.87
CA MET A 29 5.29 -0.19 1.79
C MET A 29 4.46 0.37 0.63
N GLU A 30 3.43 1.19 0.89
CA GLU A 30 2.71 1.95 -0.13
C GLU A 30 3.66 2.87 -0.92
N ASN A 31 4.50 3.61 -0.22
CA ASN A 31 5.50 4.46 -0.85
C ASN A 31 6.57 3.66 -1.61
N LEU A 32 6.91 2.46 -1.14
CA LEU A 32 7.79 1.56 -1.86
C LEU A 32 7.15 1.07 -3.15
N TRP A 33 5.84 0.75 -3.13
CA TRP A 33 5.09 0.37 -4.33
C TRP A 33 5.12 1.49 -5.37
N ASN A 34 4.78 2.72 -5.00
CA ASN A 34 4.85 3.88 -5.90
C ASN A 34 6.25 4.02 -6.53
N ARG A 35 7.32 3.90 -5.74
CA ARG A 35 8.69 3.98 -6.25
C ARG A 35 9.04 2.83 -7.20
N ALA A 36 8.56 1.63 -6.91
CA ALA A 36 8.77 0.47 -7.74
C ALA A 36 8.11 0.63 -9.12
N GLU A 37 6.89 1.15 -9.17
CA GLU A 37 6.20 1.46 -10.42
C GLU A 37 6.91 2.58 -11.21
N LEU A 38 7.32 3.66 -10.55
CA LEU A 38 8.09 4.74 -11.18
C LEU A 38 9.39 4.26 -11.85
N ASN A 39 10.00 3.21 -11.28
CA ASN A 39 11.26 2.65 -11.78
C ASN A 39 11.07 1.41 -12.67
N ASN A 40 9.84 0.99 -12.97
CA ASN A 40 9.51 -0.28 -13.62
C ASN A 40 10.16 -1.49 -12.91
N ASP A 41 10.26 -1.42 -11.57
CA ASP A 41 10.85 -2.47 -10.72
C ASP A 41 9.82 -3.56 -10.39
N ALA A 42 9.50 -4.37 -11.40
CA ALA A 42 8.58 -5.50 -11.25
C ALA A 42 9.00 -6.53 -10.17
N PRO A 43 10.31 -6.83 -9.96
CA PRO A 43 10.76 -7.63 -8.83
C PRO A 43 10.37 -7.06 -7.47
N ALA A 44 10.49 -5.75 -7.24
CA ALA A 44 10.08 -5.13 -5.98
C ALA A 44 8.57 -5.24 -5.78
N VAL A 45 7.75 -4.95 -6.79
CA VAL A 45 6.28 -5.12 -6.71
C VAL A 45 5.91 -6.57 -6.41
N ARG A 46 6.58 -7.56 -7.01
CA ARG A 46 6.35 -8.99 -6.72
C ARG A 46 6.46 -9.33 -5.24
N LEU A 47 7.36 -8.70 -4.51
CA LEU A 47 7.57 -8.96 -3.07
C LEU A 47 6.47 -8.33 -2.19
N LEU A 48 5.84 -7.26 -2.67
CA LEU A 48 4.76 -6.56 -1.96
C LEU A 48 3.42 -7.27 -2.08
N LEU A 49 3.18 -8.04 -3.15
CA LEU A 49 1.90 -8.67 -3.44
C LEU A 49 1.84 -10.11 -2.92
N ALA A 50 0.70 -10.48 -2.32
CA ALA A 50 0.39 -11.88 -1.98
C ALA A 50 0.19 -12.71 -3.25
N ASP A 51 0.27 -14.04 -3.14
CA ASP A 51 0.17 -14.92 -4.31
C ASP A 51 -1.24 -14.91 -4.93
N ASP A 52 -2.27 -14.71 -4.11
CA ASP A 52 -3.68 -14.59 -4.49
C ASP A 52 -4.16 -13.13 -4.64
N PHE A 53 -3.21 -12.20 -4.82
CA PHE A 53 -3.52 -10.77 -5.00
C PHE A 53 -4.53 -10.54 -6.13
N VAL A 54 -5.48 -9.63 -5.86
CA VAL A 54 -6.44 -9.13 -6.84
C VAL A 54 -6.50 -7.60 -6.82
N MET A 55 -6.58 -7.00 -8.00
CA MET A 55 -6.76 -5.55 -8.14
C MET A 55 -7.92 -5.26 -9.10
N THR A 56 -8.80 -4.36 -8.70
CA THR A 56 -9.80 -3.77 -9.61
C THR A 56 -9.33 -2.39 -10.03
N VAL A 57 -9.03 -2.23 -11.31
CA VAL A 57 -8.66 -0.92 -11.87
C VAL A 57 -9.90 -0.07 -12.14
N ALA A 58 -9.70 1.23 -12.38
CA ALA A 58 -10.79 2.22 -12.50
C ALA A 58 -11.83 1.87 -13.56
N GLU A 59 -11.43 1.17 -14.62
CA GLU A 59 -12.31 0.72 -15.72
C GLU A 59 -13.07 -0.58 -15.38
N GLY A 60 -12.91 -1.11 -14.16
CA GLY A 60 -13.58 -2.33 -13.69
C GLY A 60 -12.87 -3.63 -14.09
N THR A 61 -11.72 -3.57 -14.75
CA THR A 61 -10.95 -4.77 -15.11
C THR A 61 -10.26 -5.33 -13.87
N LEU A 62 -10.23 -6.65 -13.74
CA LEU A 62 -9.52 -7.35 -12.68
C LEU A 62 -8.12 -7.74 -13.14
N TYR A 63 -7.13 -7.48 -12.30
CA TYR A 63 -5.76 -7.92 -12.44
C TYR A 63 -5.42 -8.89 -11.31
N ASN A 64 -4.75 -9.98 -11.64
CA ASN A 64 -4.06 -10.82 -10.67
C ASN A 64 -2.61 -10.37 -10.50
N LYS A 65 -1.89 -11.01 -9.58
CA LYS A 65 -0.46 -10.72 -9.30
C LYS A 65 0.41 -10.75 -10.57
N ALA A 66 0.24 -11.76 -11.42
CA ALA A 66 1.06 -11.90 -12.63
C ALA A 66 0.81 -10.76 -13.63
N GLN A 67 -0.45 -10.37 -13.80
CA GLN A 67 -0.85 -9.26 -14.67
C GLN A 67 -0.36 -7.92 -14.13
N MET A 68 -0.43 -7.69 -12.80
CA MET A 68 0.10 -6.49 -12.17
C MET A 68 1.62 -6.39 -12.36
N ILE A 69 2.36 -7.48 -12.14
CA ILE A 69 3.81 -7.52 -12.35
C ILE A 69 4.15 -7.25 -13.82
N ALA A 70 3.40 -7.83 -14.76
CA ALA A 70 3.61 -7.61 -16.18
C ALA A 70 3.35 -6.15 -16.58
N SER A 71 2.33 -5.49 -16.00
CA SER A 71 2.04 -4.07 -16.27
C SER A 71 3.16 -3.16 -15.80
N VAL A 72 3.77 -3.46 -14.64
CA VAL A 72 4.94 -2.71 -14.14
C VAL A 72 6.18 -2.94 -14.98
N ALA A 73 6.35 -4.13 -15.54
CA ALA A 73 7.47 -4.45 -16.42
C ALA A 73 7.34 -3.83 -17.82
N ASP A 74 6.14 -3.38 -18.22
CA ASP A 74 5.88 -2.77 -19.52
C ASP A 74 6.44 -1.35 -19.58
N LYS A 75 7.58 -1.20 -20.26
CA LYS A 75 8.26 0.09 -20.42
C LYS A 75 7.55 1.07 -21.36
N SER A 76 6.49 0.66 -22.05
CA SER A 76 5.66 1.57 -22.85
C SER A 76 4.77 2.44 -22.00
N TYR A 77 4.37 1.95 -20.81
CA TYR A 77 3.72 2.70 -19.74
C TYR A 77 4.78 3.29 -18.80
N ARG A 78 4.89 4.59 -18.80
CA ARG A 78 5.96 5.30 -18.05
C ARG A 78 5.35 6.41 -17.21
N PRO A 79 5.12 6.15 -15.93
CA PRO A 79 4.78 7.21 -14.98
C PRO A 79 6.02 8.07 -14.73
N ASP A 80 5.88 9.39 -14.85
CA ASP A 80 6.90 10.37 -14.46
C ASP A 80 6.68 10.83 -13.02
N ILE A 81 5.41 10.81 -12.59
CA ILE A 81 4.97 11.15 -11.24
C ILE A 81 3.96 10.09 -10.82
N LEU A 82 4.15 9.55 -9.63
CA LEU A 82 3.18 8.71 -8.92
C LEU A 82 3.32 9.02 -7.43
N GLN A 83 2.28 9.60 -6.85
CA GLN A 83 2.28 10.05 -5.46
C GLN A 83 0.98 9.63 -4.78
N SER A 84 1.11 9.09 -3.58
CA SER A 84 0.00 8.84 -2.67
C SER A 84 0.03 9.84 -1.52
N THR A 85 -1.11 10.44 -1.21
CA THR A 85 -1.30 11.41 -0.12
C THR A 85 -2.51 11.05 0.72
N ASP A 86 -2.66 11.71 1.86
CA ASP A 86 -3.81 11.52 2.77
C ASP A 86 -4.05 10.05 3.15
N MET A 87 -2.97 9.30 3.29
CA MET A 87 -3.04 7.88 3.64
C MET A 87 -3.49 7.69 5.09
N VAL A 88 -4.55 6.90 5.27
CA VAL A 88 -5.06 6.48 6.56
C VAL A 88 -5.03 4.96 6.63
N VAL A 89 -4.43 4.42 7.68
CA VAL A 89 -4.34 2.97 7.93
C VAL A 89 -5.33 2.60 9.02
N HIS A 90 -6.24 1.68 8.70
CA HIS A 90 -7.17 1.06 9.62
C HIS A 90 -6.71 -0.36 9.92
N SER A 91 -6.22 -0.60 11.14
CA SER A 91 -5.64 -1.90 11.55
C SER A 91 -6.68 -2.80 12.20
N TYR A 92 -6.71 -4.07 11.80
CA TYR A 92 -7.60 -5.12 12.29
C TYR A 92 -6.79 -6.39 12.58
N GLY A 93 -5.94 -6.35 13.60
CA GLY A 93 -5.04 -7.46 13.93
C GLY A 93 -4.01 -7.71 12.83
N SER A 94 -4.07 -8.87 12.18
CA SER A 94 -3.19 -9.23 11.07
C SER A 94 -3.58 -8.64 9.72
N THR A 95 -4.63 -7.81 9.67
CA THR A 95 -5.12 -7.17 8.45
C THR A 95 -5.15 -5.66 8.64
N ALA A 96 -4.83 -4.92 7.60
CA ALA A 96 -4.97 -3.47 7.56
C ALA A 96 -5.59 -3.02 6.23
N VAL A 97 -6.47 -2.03 6.32
CA VAL A 97 -7.03 -1.35 5.15
C VAL A 97 -6.41 0.03 5.07
N VAL A 98 -5.83 0.36 3.92
CA VAL A 98 -5.28 1.68 3.63
C VAL A 98 -6.18 2.40 2.65
N THR A 99 -6.54 3.62 2.98
CA THR A 99 -7.19 4.52 2.03
C THR A 99 -6.31 5.73 1.78
N GLY A 100 -6.32 6.25 0.57
CA GLY A 100 -5.54 7.44 0.23
C GLY A 100 -6.03 8.14 -1.02
N ALA A 101 -5.44 9.27 -1.32
CA ALA A 101 -5.54 9.92 -2.62
C ALA A 101 -4.27 9.62 -3.42
N TYR A 102 -4.38 9.58 -4.74
CA TYR A 102 -3.21 9.48 -5.60
C TYR A 102 -3.25 10.53 -6.71
N TYR A 103 -2.07 10.90 -7.15
CA TYR A 103 -1.82 11.70 -8.35
C TYR A 103 -0.79 10.99 -9.20
N GLU A 104 -1.09 10.85 -10.46
CA GLU A 104 -0.26 10.15 -11.42
C GLU A 104 -0.22 10.91 -12.76
N LYS A 105 0.97 11.00 -13.34
CA LYS A 105 1.22 11.63 -14.63
C LYS A 105 2.34 10.88 -15.35
N GLY A 106 2.21 10.74 -16.66
CA GLY A 106 3.23 10.03 -17.45
C GLY A 106 2.88 9.93 -18.92
N THR A 107 3.46 8.93 -19.56
CA THR A 107 3.20 8.60 -20.96
C THR A 107 2.82 7.12 -21.10
N ASP A 108 1.90 6.83 -22.01
CA ASP A 108 1.56 5.49 -22.46
C ASP A 108 1.65 5.47 -23.99
N LYS A 109 2.53 4.62 -24.55
CA LYS A 109 2.77 4.53 -26.00
C LYS A 109 2.99 5.90 -26.66
N GLY A 110 3.73 6.79 -25.96
CA GLY A 110 4.05 8.13 -26.42
C GLY A 110 2.95 9.18 -26.24
N LYS A 111 1.79 8.84 -25.68
CA LYS A 111 0.72 9.79 -25.36
C LYS A 111 0.78 10.18 -23.89
N SER A 112 0.80 11.48 -23.62
CA SER A 112 0.76 11.99 -22.25
C SER A 112 -0.62 11.76 -21.62
N TRP A 113 -0.62 11.40 -20.34
CA TRP A 113 -1.82 11.28 -19.54
C TRP A 113 -1.60 11.85 -18.13
N GLU A 114 -2.68 12.23 -17.49
CA GLU A 114 -2.71 12.68 -16.10
C GLU A 114 -4.02 12.19 -15.46
N ARG A 115 -3.93 11.66 -14.25
CA ARG A 115 -5.10 11.21 -13.49
C ARG A 115 -4.93 11.42 -12.00
N ARG A 116 -6.05 11.58 -11.32
CA ARG A 116 -6.17 11.69 -9.86
C ARG A 116 -7.33 10.85 -9.40
N GLY A 117 -7.23 10.34 -8.19
CA GLY A 117 -8.31 9.56 -7.64
C GLY A 117 -8.09 9.16 -6.20
N ARG A 118 -8.79 8.10 -5.83
CA ARG A 118 -8.70 7.49 -4.50
C ARG A 118 -8.36 6.02 -4.67
N PHE A 119 -7.66 5.48 -3.69
CA PHE A 119 -7.39 4.05 -3.63
C PHE A 119 -7.79 3.47 -2.27
N THR A 120 -7.98 2.17 -2.27
CA THR A 120 -8.19 1.35 -1.08
C THR A 120 -7.44 0.06 -1.25
N ASP A 121 -6.43 -0.15 -0.40
CA ASP A 121 -5.59 -1.33 -0.41
C ASP A 121 -5.77 -2.12 0.87
N THR A 122 -5.79 -3.42 0.76
CA THR A 122 -5.89 -4.34 1.89
C THR A 122 -4.58 -5.11 2.02
N TRP A 123 -3.93 -4.94 3.16
CA TRP A 123 -2.70 -5.60 3.53
C TRP A 123 -2.96 -6.67 4.58
N MET A 124 -2.27 -7.78 4.49
CA MET A 124 -2.35 -8.87 5.46
C MET A 124 -0.94 -9.30 5.89
N ASN A 125 -0.77 -9.54 7.18
CA ASN A 125 0.46 -10.12 7.72
C ASN A 125 0.42 -11.63 7.51
N LEU A 126 1.08 -12.09 6.48
CA LEU A 126 1.19 -13.50 6.11
C LEU A 126 2.54 -14.04 6.62
N GLN A 127 2.49 -14.81 7.69
CA GLN A 127 3.69 -15.43 8.30
C GLN A 127 4.79 -14.42 8.65
N GLY A 128 4.41 -13.28 9.23
CA GLY A 128 5.34 -12.21 9.65
C GLY A 128 5.69 -11.20 8.57
N ARG A 129 5.17 -11.34 7.34
CA ARG A 129 5.36 -10.40 6.24
C ARG A 129 4.04 -9.75 5.85
N TRP A 130 4.00 -8.43 5.85
CA TRP A 130 2.89 -7.69 5.30
C TRP A 130 2.93 -7.76 3.77
N GLN A 131 1.83 -8.22 3.16
CA GLN A 131 1.64 -8.27 1.71
C GLN A 131 0.25 -7.74 1.36
N CYS A 132 0.15 -7.01 0.25
CA CYS A 132 -1.13 -6.57 -0.27
C CYS A 132 -1.88 -7.76 -0.87
N ILE A 133 -3.12 -7.96 -0.43
CA ILE A 133 -4.00 -9.03 -0.91
C ILE A 133 -5.06 -8.52 -1.87
N ALA A 134 -5.45 -7.25 -1.73
CA ALA A 134 -6.44 -6.62 -2.62
C ALA A 134 -6.16 -5.13 -2.77
N SER A 135 -6.39 -4.62 -3.97
CA SER A 135 -6.28 -3.21 -4.32
C SER A 135 -7.46 -2.77 -5.17
N HIS A 136 -7.88 -1.53 -4.98
CA HIS A 136 -8.84 -0.86 -5.86
C HIS A 136 -8.48 0.61 -5.97
N PHE A 137 -8.55 1.14 -7.18
CA PHE A 137 -8.50 2.59 -7.36
C PHE A 137 -9.62 3.10 -8.28
N SER A 138 -10.04 4.31 -8.01
CA SER A 138 -11.01 5.05 -8.82
C SER A 138 -10.37 6.30 -9.38
N VAL A 139 -10.76 6.72 -10.57
CA VAL A 139 -10.33 7.97 -11.19
C VAL A 139 -11.39 9.04 -10.97
N LYS A 140 -10.97 10.23 -10.51
CA LYS A 140 -11.87 11.38 -10.40
C LYS A 140 -12.20 11.88 -11.82
N PRO A 141 -13.48 12.04 -12.17
CA PRO A 141 -13.87 12.66 -13.44
C PRO A 141 -13.25 14.03 -13.61
N LYS A 142 -12.93 14.40 -14.85
CA LYS A 142 -12.45 15.72 -15.22
C LYS A 142 -13.57 16.74 -15.11
#